data_7183d5c7cd7d1d2bf0fbc4d8fee77af9
#
_entry.id   7183d5c7cd7d1d2bf0fbc4d8fee77af9
#
_cell.length_a   1.000
_cell.length_b   1.000
_cell.length_c   1.000
_cell.angle_alpha   90.00
_cell.angle_beta   90.00
_cell.angle_gamma   90.00
#
_symmetry.space_group_name_H-M   'P 1'
#
loop_
_entity.id
_entity.type
_entity.pdbx_description
1 polymer ?
#
loop_
_entity_poly.entity_id
_entity_poly.type
_entity_poly.pdbx_seq_one_letter_code
_entity_poly.pdbx_strand_id
1 'polypeptide(L)'
;DHRDLHSFPTRRSSDLKDRIVGDMIKEVLDSEKPDLVIFTGDNTTMDEVRQAWEAISAELSARRIPWTAVLGNHDDEYAVKRDEIIRIIREQPYCMMKQVAEGIKGEGNHILPIYSSKDGNKTAALLYCLDTNAYSKIKTVKGYDWIGRSQIDWYSRESRKYTERNEGQPLPALTFLHIPLPEYTQAWESFETKRYGDRNEKECSPHINSGMFANMLECGDVMGVFAGHDHVND
;
A
#
# COMPACT_ATOMS: atom_id res chain seq x y z
N ASP A 1 -15.13 14.02 16.56
CA ASP A 1 -14.35 15.24 16.75
C ASP A 1 -12.93 14.85 17.17
N HIS A 2 -12.12 14.43 16.16
CA HIS A 2 -10.75 13.94 16.38
C HIS A 2 -9.68 15.02 16.15
N ARG A 3 -9.98 16.29 16.52
CA ARG A 3 -9.13 17.42 16.14
C ARG A 3 -8.09 17.88 17.14
N ASP A 4 -7.90 17.28 18.30
CA ASP A 4 -7.04 17.86 19.35
C ASP A 4 -6.09 16.88 20.06
N LEU A 5 -5.19 16.22 19.30
CA LEU A 5 -4.03 15.55 19.93
C LEU A 5 -2.69 15.74 19.20
N HIS A 6 -2.57 16.77 18.38
CA HIS A 6 -1.27 17.12 17.80
C HIS A 6 -0.73 18.43 18.41
N SER A 7 -0.22 18.34 19.64
CA SER A 7 0.75 19.32 20.10
C SER A 7 2.03 19.13 19.28
N PHE A 8 2.41 20.14 18.50
CA PHE A 8 3.64 20.14 17.72
C PHE A 8 4.84 19.70 18.56
N PRO A 9 5.54 18.62 18.21
CA PRO A 9 6.78 18.27 18.89
C PRO A 9 7.82 19.33 18.59
N THR A 10 8.50 19.82 19.63
CA THR A 10 9.72 20.59 19.46
C THR A 10 10.75 19.72 18.70
N ARG A 11 11.65 20.31 17.89
CA ARG A 11 12.68 19.58 17.10
C ARG A 11 13.33 18.40 17.85
N ARG A 12 13.56 18.52 19.16
CA ARG A 12 14.10 17.43 19.99
C ARG A 12 13.17 16.23 20.17
N SER A 13 11.85 16.39 20.09
CA SER A 13 10.92 15.28 20.25
C SER A 13 10.64 14.55 18.92
N SER A 14 10.76 15.23 17.76
CA SER A 14 10.75 14.59 16.46
C SER A 14 11.99 13.71 16.28
N ASP A 15 13.19 14.25 16.54
CA ASP A 15 14.46 13.50 16.44
C ASP A 15 14.46 12.21 17.27
N LEU A 16 13.81 12.22 18.43
CA LEU A 16 13.68 11.02 19.26
C LEU A 16 12.70 10.00 18.67
N LYS A 17 11.56 10.45 18.18
CA LYS A 17 10.57 9.57 17.55
C LYS A 17 11.13 8.95 16.27
N ASP A 18 11.80 9.74 15.44
CA ASP A 18 12.42 9.28 14.20
C ASP A 18 13.50 8.22 14.47
N ARG A 19 14.28 8.41 15.53
CA ARG A 19 15.26 7.40 15.97
C ARG A 19 14.60 6.11 16.43
N ILE A 20 13.51 6.20 17.22
CA ILE A 20 12.76 5.02 17.68
C ILE A 20 12.20 4.24 16.49
N VAL A 21 11.57 4.93 15.54
CA VAL A 21 11.05 4.28 14.32
C VAL A 21 12.16 3.64 13.51
N GLY A 22 13.29 4.36 13.33
CA GLY A 22 14.46 3.81 12.64
C GLY A 22 15.04 2.57 13.33
N ASP A 23 15.11 2.56 14.65
CA ASP A 23 15.61 1.42 15.42
C ASP A 23 14.62 0.22 15.35
N MET A 24 13.31 0.47 15.38
CA MET A 24 12.29 -0.56 15.17
C MET A 24 12.37 -1.18 13.76
N ILE A 25 12.54 -0.37 12.72
CA ILE A 25 12.74 -0.86 11.35
C ILE A 25 13.96 -1.78 11.29
N LYS A 26 15.09 -1.36 11.88
CA LYS A 26 16.31 -2.20 11.94
C LYS A 26 16.06 -3.53 12.62
N GLU A 27 15.42 -3.51 13.79
CA GLU A 27 15.12 -4.72 14.57
C GLU A 27 14.26 -5.69 13.75
N VAL A 28 13.20 -5.21 13.11
CA VAL A 28 12.33 -6.03 12.25
C VAL A 28 13.11 -6.59 11.05
N LEU A 29 13.89 -5.76 10.36
CA LEU A 29 14.68 -6.22 9.20
C LEU A 29 15.76 -7.25 9.59
N ASP A 30 16.34 -7.13 10.77
CA ASP A 30 17.38 -8.04 11.26
C ASP A 30 16.81 -9.35 11.80
N SER A 31 15.60 -9.32 12.39
CA SER A 31 14.91 -10.52 12.88
C SER A 31 14.26 -11.31 11.74
N GLU A 32 13.47 -10.64 10.90
CA GLU A 32 12.65 -11.30 9.87
C GLU A 32 13.44 -11.62 8.60
N LYS A 33 14.49 -10.84 8.28
CA LYS A 33 15.32 -11.00 7.07
C LYS A 33 14.51 -11.15 5.80
N PRO A 34 13.59 -10.22 5.51
CA PRO A 34 12.66 -10.35 4.41
C PRO A 34 13.37 -10.28 3.05
N ASP A 35 12.86 -11.00 2.06
CA ASP A 35 13.29 -10.90 0.66
C ASP A 35 12.72 -9.69 -0.07
N LEU A 36 11.63 -9.11 0.44
CA LEU A 36 10.96 -7.92 -0.08
C LEU A 36 10.20 -7.23 1.05
N VAL A 37 10.24 -5.90 1.08
CA VAL A 37 9.40 -5.09 1.98
C VAL A 37 8.39 -4.28 1.16
N ILE A 38 7.15 -4.27 1.61
CA ILE A 38 6.09 -3.44 1.03
C ILE A 38 5.49 -2.56 2.12
N PHE A 39 5.69 -1.25 1.98
CA PHE A 39 5.08 -0.27 2.88
C PHE A 39 3.64 0.01 2.44
N THR A 40 2.71 -0.11 3.37
CA THR A 40 1.27 0.01 3.10
C THR A 40 0.69 1.38 3.43
N GLY A 41 1.47 2.45 3.31
CA GLY A 41 1.03 3.84 3.42
C GLY A 41 1.26 4.48 4.78
N ASP A 42 1.00 5.79 4.86
CA ASP A 42 1.21 6.66 6.03
C ASP A 42 2.64 6.59 6.58
N ASN A 43 3.61 6.56 5.66
CA ASN A 43 5.01 6.37 6.00
C ASN A 43 5.72 7.68 6.37
N THR A 44 5.26 8.80 5.82
CA THR A 44 5.90 10.11 5.99
C THR A 44 4.88 11.19 6.26
N THR A 45 4.72 11.57 7.52
CA THR A 45 3.78 12.60 7.97
C THR A 45 4.51 13.88 8.36
N MET A 46 5.34 14.42 7.45
CA MET A 46 6.18 15.60 7.69
C MET A 46 6.49 16.37 6.40
N ASP A 47 7.01 17.58 6.53
CA ASP A 47 7.42 18.40 5.38
C ASP A 47 8.70 17.88 4.71
N GLU A 48 9.60 17.26 5.45
CA GLU A 48 10.88 16.74 4.96
C GLU A 48 10.76 15.33 4.34
N VAL A 49 9.76 15.12 3.49
CA VAL A 49 9.42 13.83 2.87
C VAL A 49 10.63 13.14 2.22
N ARG A 50 11.48 13.89 1.51
CA ARG A 50 12.69 13.34 0.88
C ARG A 50 13.65 12.76 1.91
N GLN A 51 13.93 13.49 2.99
CA GLN A 51 14.85 13.04 4.03
C GLN A 51 14.31 11.79 4.76
N ALA A 52 12.99 11.74 4.98
CA ALA A 52 12.36 10.57 5.58
C ALA A 52 12.52 9.31 4.70
N TRP A 53 12.26 9.42 3.40
CA TRP A 53 12.44 8.29 2.48
C TRP A 53 13.90 7.91 2.28
N GLU A 54 14.83 8.87 2.31
CA GLU A 54 16.27 8.60 2.32
C GLU A 54 16.69 7.81 3.58
N ALA A 55 16.16 8.16 4.75
CA ALA A 55 16.44 7.45 5.99
C ALA A 55 15.87 6.02 5.99
N ILE A 56 14.61 5.84 5.57
CA ILE A 56 13.96 4.53 5.43
C ILE A 56 14.73 3.65 4.44
N SER A 57 15.03 4.18 3.25
CA SER A 57 15.72 3.44 2.20
C SER A 57 17.16 3.08 2.55
N ALA A 58 17.83 3.87 3.38
CA ALA A 58 19.18 3.58 3.83
C ALA A 58 19.27 2.28 4.62
N GLU A 59 18.29 2.00 5.50
CA GLU A 59 18.24 0.76 6.28
C GLU A 59 18.01 -0.48 5.42
N LEU A 60 17.16 -0.35 4.40
CA LEU A 60 16.90 -1.42 3.42
C LEU A 60 18.12 -1.64 2.51
N SER A 61 18.74 -0.54 2.06
CA SER A 61 19.91 -0.56 1.20
C SER A 61 21.13 -1.19 1.87
N ALA A 62 21.36 -0.89 3.15
CA ALA A 62 22.43 -1.49 3.94
C ALA A 62 22.35 -3.04 3.96
N ARG A 63 21.13 -3.57 3.87
CA ARG A 63 20.84 -5.00 3.85
C ARG A 63 20.58 -5.55 2.44
N ARG A 64 20.61 -4.70 1.42
CA ARG A 64 20.30 -5.02 0.02
C ARG A 64 18.90 -5.61 -0.16
N ILE A 65 17.94 -5.16 0.66
CA ILE A 65 16.55 -5.62 0.60
C ILE A 65 15.79 -4.77 -0.42
N PRO A 66 15.21 -5.40 -1.47
CA PRO A 66 14.31 -4.71 -2.38
C PRO A 66 13.02 -4.30 -1.65
N TRP A 67 12.42 -3.21 -2.08
CA TRP A 67 11.22 -2.70 -1.44
C TRP A 67 10.34 -1.89 -2.37
N THR A 68 9.09 -1.72 -1.99
CA THR A 68 8.14 -0.81 -2.64
C THR A 68 7.19 -0.21 -1.62
N ALA A 69 6.33 0.72 -2.06
CA ALA A 69 5.35 1.36 -1.21
C ALA A 69 4.06 1.68 -1.95
N VAL A 70 2.96 1.77 -1.22
CA VAL A 70 1.76 2.52 -1.60
C VAL A 70 1.64 3.74 -0.69
N LEU A 71 0.88 4.75 -1.11
CA LEU A 71 0.62 5.93 -0.29
C LEU A 71 -0.61 5.74 0.57
N GLY A 72 -0.55 6.27 1.79
CA GLY A 72 -1.68 6.43 2.68
C GLY A 72 -2.36 7.80 2.55
N ASN A 73 -3.32 8.06 3.41
CA ASN A 73 -4.08 9.31 3.36
C ASN A 73 -3.37 10.48 4.04
N HIS A 74 -2.38 10.20 4.90
CA HIS A 74 -1.60 11.23 5.59
C HIS A 74 -0.30 11.61 4.86
N ASP A 75 0.16 10.83 3.87
CA ASP A 75 1.43 11.08 3.19
C ASP A 75 1.48 12.43 2.45
N ASP A 76 0.35 12.98 2.01
CA ASP A 76 0.25 14.26 1.27
C ASP A 76 -0.51 15.37 2.03
N GLU A 77 -0.62 15.29 3.34
CA GLU A 77 -1.24 16.34 4.17
C GLU A 77 -0.38 17.60 4.33
N TYR A 78 0.90 17.51 3.98
CA TYR A 78 1.88 18.59 4.07
C TYR A 78 2.16 19.22 2.70
N ALA A 79 3.29 19.88 2.57
CA ALA A 79 3.62 20.69 1.39
C ALA A 79 3.87 19.88 0.10
N VAL A 80 4.21 18.58 0.22
CA VAL A 80 4.59 17.74 -0.92
C VAL A 80 3.36 16.99 -1.45
N LYS A 81 3.13 17.07 -2.77
CA LYS A 81 2.02 16.37 -3.44
C LYS A 81 2.35 14.91 -3.70
N ARG A 82 1.31 14.07 -3.86
CA ARG A 82 1.41 12.62 -4.08
C ARG A 82 2.30 12.25 -5.26
N ASP A 83 2.18 12.92 -6.39
CA ASP A 83 3.00 12.69 -7.58
C ASP A 83 4.49 12.93 -7.30
N GLU A 84 4.81 14.00 -6.58
CA GLU A 84 6.18 14.30 -6.16
C GLU A 84 6.70 13.28 -5.12
N ILE A 85 5.86 12.84 -4.19
CA ILE A 85 6.23 11.79 -3.23
C ILE A 85 6.58 10.50 -3.97
N ILE A 86 5.78 10.07 -4.94
CA ILE A 86 6.07 8.90 -5.77
C ILE A 86 7.38 9.07 -6.53
N ARG A 87 7.68 10.28 -7.03
CA ARG A 87 8.97 10.56 -7.68
C ARG A 87 10.13 10.39 -6.70
N ILE A 88 10.02 10.93 -5.50
CA ILE A 88 11.04 10.79 -4.44
C ILE A 88 11.27 9.30 -4.09
N ILE A 89 10.20 8.54 -3.90
CA ILE A 89 10.27 7.09 -3.60
C ILE A 89 11.01 6.34 -4.71
N ARG A 90 10.69 6.61 -5.97
CA ARG A 90 11.27 5.92 -7.13
C ARG A 90 12.75 6.23 -7.34
N GLU A 91 13.25 7.36 -6.85
CA GLU A 91 14.66 7.74 -6.89
C GLU A 91 15.49 6.96 -5.86
N GLN A 92 14.86 6.36 -4.83
CA GLN A 92 15.58 5.70 -3.75
C GLN A 92 16.21 4.36 -4.18
N PRO A 93 17.37 4.01 -3.62
CA PRO A 93 18.00 2.72 -3.87
C PRO A 93 17.10 1.53 -3.51
N TYR A 94 17.23 0.43 -4.26
CA TYR A 94 16.46 -0.80 -4.09
C TYR A 94 14.94 -0.67 -4.20
N CYS A 95 14.39 0.52 -4.51
CA CYS A 95 12.98 0.70 -4.81
C CYS A 95 12.60 -0.07 -6.08
N MET A 96 11.59 -0.92 -5.98
CA MET A 96 11.11 -1.77 -7.08
C MET A 96 10.00 -1.11 -7.91
N MET A 97 9.49 0.06 -7.53
CA MET A 97 8.47 0.81 -8.26
C MET A 97 9.06 1.42 -9.55
N LYS A 98 9.36 0.59 -10.55
CA LYS A 98 10.01 1.04 -11.80
C LYS A 98 9.01 1.61 -12.80
N GLN A 99 7.84 0.99 -12.91
CA GLN A 99 6.76 1.42 -13.80
C GLN A 99 5.51 1.65 -12.96
N VAL A 100 4.86 2.79 -13.17
CA VAL A 100 3.59 3.13 -12.54
C VAL A 100 2.53 3.31 -13.62
N ALA A 101 1.28 3.04 -13.27
CA ALA A 101 0.16 3.29 -14.16
C ALA A 101 -0.06 4.80 -14.34
N GLU A 102 -0.23 5.23 -15.56
CA GLU A 102 -0.46 6.63 -15.91
C GLU A 102 -1.88 6.84 -16.44
N GLY A 103 -2.42 8.03 -16.26
CA GLY A 103 -3.74 8.40 -16.77
C GLY A 103 -4.92 7.74 -16.06
N ILE A 104 -4.70 7.16 -14.89
CA ILE A 104 -5.73 6.61 -14.01
C ILE A 104 -5.77 7.38 -12.70
N LYS A 105 -6.81 7.16 -11.89
CA LYS A 105 -6.92 7.77 -10.56
C LYS A 105 -5.84 7.22 -9.62
N GLY A 106 -5.34 8.08 -8.72
CA GLY A 106 -4.29 7.74 -7.76
C GLY A 106 -2.88 7.76 -8.34
N GLU A 107 -1.91 7.79 -7.46
CA GLU A 107 -0.49 7.91 -7.79
C GLU A 107 0.27 6.65 -7.36
N GLY A 108 1.20 6.20 -8.19
CA GLY A 108 2.06 5.07 -7.85
C GLY A 108 1.38 3.69 -7.94
N ASN A 109 0.22 3.56 -8.61
CA ASN A 109 -0.34 2.24 -8.88
C ASN A 109 0.63 1.42 -9.75
N HIS A 110 1.03 0.23 -9.31
CA HIS A 110 2.00 -0.59 -10.05
C HIS A 110 1.85 -2.08 -9.76
N ILE A 111 2.55 -2.87 -10.56
CA ILE A 111 2.61 -4.34 -10.44
C ILE A 111 4.07 -4.74 -10.31
N LEU A 112 4.35 -5.63 -9.36
CA LEU A 112 5.62 -6.32 -9.28
C LEU A 112 5.43 -7.79 -9.70
N PRO A 113 5.94 -8.21 -10.85
CA PRO A 113 5.96 -9.62 -11.21
C PRO A 113 7.04 -10.34 -10.40
N ILE A 114 6.65 -11.47 -9.83
CA ILE A 114 7.57 -12.42 -9.20
C ILE A 114 7.88 -13.50 -10.23
N TYR A 115 9.16 -13.67 -10.50
CA TYR A 115 9.62 -14.64 -11.49
C TYR A 115 9.89 -16.01 -10.87
N SER A 116 9.70 -17.04 -11.67
CA SER A 116 9.97 -18.41 -11.27
C SER A 116 11.46 -18.63 -10.98
N SER A 117 11.78 -19.29 -9.88
CA SER A 117 13.16 -19.71 -9.56
C SER A 117 13.71 -20.77 -10.52
N LYS A 118 12.82 -21.48 -11.24
CA LYS A 118 13.21 -22.50 -12.22
C LYS A 118 13.42 -21.92 -13.62
N ASP A 119 12.66 -20.86 -13.95
CA ASP A 119 12.73 -20.15 -15.22
C ASP A 119 12.56 -18.65 -14.93
N GLY A 120 13.67 -17.94 -14.82
CA GLY A 120 13.71 -16.52 -14.49
C GLY A 120 12.98 -15.60 -15.47
N ASN A 121 12.55 -16.09 -16.63
CA ASN A 121 11.76 -15.34 -17.60
C ASN A 121 10.24 -15.55 -17.43
N LYS A 122 9.83 -16.60 -16.70
CA LYS A 122 8.41 -16.90 -16.49
C LYS A 122 7.91 -16.24 -15.21
N THR A 123 6.87 -15.40 -15.33
CA THR A 123 6.16 -14.86 -14.18
C THR A 123 5.44 -15.99 -13.45
N ALA A 124 5.63 -16.07 -12.14
CA ALA A 124 5.04 -17.10 -11.28
C ALA A 124 3.93 -16.54 -10.39
N ALA A 125 4.00 -15.26 -10.01
CA ALA A 125 3.01 -14.58 -9.19
C ALA A 125 3.05 -13.06 -9.44
N LEU A 126 2.04 -12.33 -8.96
CA LEU A 126 1.93 -10.88 -9.09
C LEU A 126 1.69 -10.22 -7.74
N LEU A 127 2.28 -9.06 -7.55
CA LEU A 127 1.97 -8.17 -6.42
C LEU A 127 1.39 -6.89 -6.98
N TYR A 128 0.11 -6.64 -6.71
CA TYR A 128 -0.57 -5.40 -7.08
C TYR A 128 -0.44 -4.40 -5.95
N CYS A 129 0.10 -3.24 -6.23
CA CYS A 129 0.21 -2.13 -5.31
C CYS A 129 -0.73 -1.01 -5.78
N LEU A 130 -1.80 -0.75 -5.01
CA LEU A 130 -2.88 0.14 -5.41
C LEU A 130 -2.98 1.33 -4.47
N ASP A 131 -3.04 2.53 -5.04
CA ASP A 131 -3.32 3.74 -4.29
C ASP A 131 -4.81 3.84 -3.98
N THR A 132 -5.18 3.80 -2.71
CA THR A 132 -6.56 3.99 -2.24
C THR A 132 -6.98 5.46 -2.17
N ASN A 133 -6.08 6.36 -2.57
CA ASN A 133 -6.22 7.80 -2.45
C ASN A 133 -6.26 8.28 -0.98
N ALA A 134 -6.76 9.49 -0.70
CA ALA A 134 -6.82 10.05 0.65
C ALA A 134 -8.28 10.32 1.06
N TYR A 135 -8.72 11.57 0.93
CA TYR A 135 -10.08 11.97 1.29
C TYR A 135 -10.94 12.25 0.06
N SER A 136 -12.25 11.98 0.18
CA SER A 136 -13.20 12.23 -0.90
C SER A 136 -13.21 13.71 -1.30
N LYS A 137 -13.08 13.98 -2.59
CA LYS A 137 -13.20 15.32 -3.19
C LYS A 137 -14.65 15.68 -3.54
N ILE A 138 -15.59 14.75 -3.37
CA ILE A 138 -17.01 14.94 -3.65
C ILE A 138 -17.68 15.51 -2.40
N LYS A 139 -18.15 16.75 -2.45
CA LYS A 139 -18.70 17.48 -1.29
C LYS A 139 -19.83 16.75 -0.54
N THR A 140 -20.59 15.93 -1.24
CA THR A 140 -21.72 15.17 -0.68
C THR A 140 -21.32 13.81 -0.11
N VAL A 141 -20.07 13.36 -0.36
CA VAL A 141 -19.52 12.12 0.17
C VAL A 141 -18.39 12.48 1.12
N LYS A 142 -18.63 12.30 2.41
CA LYS A 142 -17.63 12.57 3.45
C LYS A 142 -16.72 11.33 3.67
N GLY A 143 -15.61 11.56 4.34
CA GLY A 143 -14.65 10.50 4.71
C GLY A 143 -13.66 10.22 3.60
N TYR A 144 -13.20 8.98 3.55
CA TYR A 144 -12.13 8.56 2.66
C TYR A 144 -12.58 8.45 1.20
N ASP A 145 -11.64 8.66 0.31
CA ASP A 145 -11.79 8.37 -1.11
C ASP A 145 -11.69 6.84 -1.34
N TRP A 146 -11.85 6.38 -2.55
CA TRP A 146 -11.90 4.96 -2.91
C TRP A 146 -11.14 4.67 -4.19
N ILE A 147 -10.83 3.42 -4.42
CA ILE A 147 -10.27 2.95 -5.69
C ILE A 147 -11.25 3.29 -6.81
N GLY A 148 -10.82 4.12 -7.74
CA GLY A 148 -11.68 4.64 -8.81
C GLY A 148 -11.86 3.66 -9.96
N ARG A 149 -12.88 3.92 -10.79
CA ARG A 149 -13.20 3.09 -11.95
C ARG A 149 -12.01 2.87 -12.89
N SER A 150 -11.23 3.93 -13.13
CA SER A 150 -10.04 3.83 -13.99
C SER A 150 -8.96 2.89 -13.43
N GLN A 151 -8.81 2.81 -12.11
CA GLN A 151 -7.91 1.86 -11.45
C GLN A 151 -8.41 0.42 -11.58
N ILE A 152 -9.73 0.20 -11.41
CA ILE A 152 -10.37 -1.12 -11.57
C ILE A 152 -10.22 -1.61 -13.01
N ASP A 153 -10.49 -0.74 -14.00
CA ASP A 153 -10.34 -1.07 -15.41
C ASP A 153 -8.88 -1.37 -15.79
N TRP A 154 -7.92 -0.64 -15.19
CA TRP A 154 -6.50 -0.91 -15.34
C TRP A 154 -6.12 -2.28 -14.76
N TYR A 155 -6.51 -2.55 -13.50
CA TYR A 155 -6.26 -3.83 -12.86
C TYR A 155 -6.81 -4.99 -13.70
N SER A 156 -8.08 -4.93 -14.11
CA SER A 156 -8.72 -5.97 -14.93
C SER A 156 -7.98 -6.22 -16.25
N ARG A 157 -7.54 -5.15 -16.90
CA ARG A 157 -6.79 -5.25 -18.14
C ARG A 157 -5.42 -5.91 -17.93
N GLU A 158 -4.71 -5.52 -16.88
CA GLU A 158 -3.39 -6.10 -16.59
C GLU A 158 -3.52 -7.57 -16.14
N SER A 159 -4.49 -7.90 -15.27
CA SER A 159 -4.78 -9.26 -14.86
C SER A 159 -5.04 -10.18 -16.06
N ARG A 160 -5.90 -9.73 -17.00
CA ARG A 160 -6.16 -10.49 -18.24
C ARG A 160 -4.92 -10.68 -19.09
N LYS A 161 -4.07 -9.67 -19.26
CA LYS A 161 -2.81 -9.79 -20.00
C LYS A 161 -1.88 -10.86 -19.42
N TYR A 162 -1.77 -10.91 -18.08
CA TYR A 162 -0.96 -11.93 -17.43
C TYR A 162 -1.59 -13.32 -17.53
N THR A 163 -2.92 -13.42 -17.43
CA THR A 163 -3.68 -14.66 -17.64
C THR A 163 -3.50 -15.19 -19.05
N GLU A 164 -3.62 -14.34 -20.07
CA GLU A 164 -3.39 -14.71 -21.48
C GLU A 164 -1.95 -15.23 -21.70
N ARG A 165 -0.95 -14.54 -21.14
CA ARG A 165 0.46 -14.96 -21.22
C ARG A 165 0.75 -16.27 -20.47
N ASN A 166 -0.08 -16.62 -19.51
CA ASN A 166 -0.02 -17.85 -18.73
C ASN A 166 -1.03 -18.89 -19.23
N GLU A 167 -1.20 -19.00 -20.56
CA GLU A 167 -2.03 -20.03 -21.20
C GLU A 167 -3.50 -20.02 -20.74
N GLY A 168 -4.03 -18.84 -20.44
CA GLY A 168 -5.41 -18.66 -19.99
C GLY A 168 -5.65 -18.98 -18.51
N GLN A 169 -4.60 -19.26 -17.74
CA GLN A 169 -4.71 -19.51 -16.31
C GLN A 169 -4.32 -18.25 -15.51
N PRO A 170 -5.15 -17.76 -14.59
CA PRO A 170 -4.80 -16.66 -13.73
C PRO A 170 -3.53 -16.97 -12.90
N LEU A 171 -2.62 -16.01 -12.79
CA LEU A 171 -1.47 -16.14 -11.92
C LEU A 171 -1.87 -15.82 -10.47
N PRO A 172 -1.36 -16.55 -9.47
CA PRO A 172 -1.62 -16.19 -8.08
C PRO A 172 -1.11 -14.79 -7.80
N ALA A 173 -1.91 -13.97 -7.14
CA ALA A 173 -1.57 -12.59 -6.84
C ALA A 173 -1.92 -12.18 -5.41
N LEU A 174 -1.17 -11.20 -4.91
CA LEU A 174 -1.47 -10.49 -3.67
C LEU A 174 -1.68 -9.01 -3.99
N THR A 175 -2.58 -8.37 -3.27
CA THR A 175 -2.84 -6.93 -3.40
C THR A 175 -2.49 -6.20 -2.12
N PHE A 176 -1.80 -5.08 -2.26
CA PHE A 176 -1.36 -4.20 -1.18
C PHE A 176 -1.98 -2.81 -1.38
N LEU A 177 -2.59 -2.30 -0.34
CA LEU A 177 -3.27 -1.02 -0.35
C LEU A 177 -3.20 -0.38 1.05
N HIS A 178 -3.63 0.86 1.19
CA HIS A 178 -3.62 1.53 2.48
C HIS A 178 -4.99 1.46 3.16
N ILE A 179 -5.98 2.16 2.64
CA ILE A 179 -7.32 2.21 3.23
C ILE A 179 -8.04 0.88 2.91
N PRO A 180 -8.52 0.14 3.91
CA PRO A 180 -9.15 -1.16 3.70
C PRO A 180 -10.44 -1.04 2.87
N LEU A 181 -10.68 -2.06 2.04
CA LEU A 181 -11.92 -2.16 1.28
C LEU A 181 -13.13 -2.38 2.24
N PRO A 182 -14.34 -1.93 1.87
CA PRO A 182 -15.53 -2.14 2.71
C PRO A 182 -15.81 -3.60 3.06
N GLU A 183 -15.31 -4.53 2.25
CA GLU A 183 -15.45 -5.97 2.46
C GLU A 183 -14.68 -6.50 3.68
N TYR A 184 -13.68 -5.77 4.19
CA TYR A 184 -13.02 -6.14 5.45
C TYR A 184 -14.01 -6.18 6.62
N THR A 185 -14.85 -5.15 6.78
CA THR A 185 -15.93 -5.14 7.78
C THR A 185 -16.92 -6.28 7.54
N GLN A 186 -17.33 -6.51 6.28
CA GLN A 186 -18.27 -7.58 5.95
C GLN A 186 -17.70 -8.96 6.28
N ALA A 187 -16.42 -9.19 5.96
CA ALA A 187 -15.74 -10.44 6.30
C ALA A 187 -15.63 -10.65 7.81
N TRP A 188 -15.30 -9.59 8.55
CA TRP A 188 -15.20 -9.67 10.00
C TRP A 188 -16.56 -9.95 10.67
N GLU A 189 -17.64 -9.37 10.18
CA GLU A 189 -18.99 -9.55 10.73
C GLU A 189 -19.66 -10.86 10.28
N SER A 190 -19.12 -11.54 9.27
CA SER A 190 -19.65 -12.82 8.79
C SER A 190 -19.38 -13.96 9.76
N PHE A 191 -20.38 -14.77 10.03
CA PHE A 191 -20.25 -15.99 10.83
C PHE A 191 -19.49 -17.12 10.11
N GLU A 192 -19.37 -17.05 8.80
CA GLU A 192 -18.71 -18.05 7.96
C GLU A 192 -17.21 -17.80 7.82
N THR A 193 -16.74 -16.60 8.15
CA THR A 193 -15.35 -16.21 8.01
C THR A 193 -14.54 -16.64 9.22
N LYS A 194 -13.43 -17.35 9.00
CA LYS A 194 -12.42 -17.56 10.04
C LYS A 194 -11.68 -16.27 10.30
N ARG A 195 -11.58 -15.90 11.56
CA ARG A 195 -10.90 -14.69 12.02
C ARG A 195 -9.67 -15.08 12.82
N TYR A 196 -8.61 -14.35 12.62
CA TYR A 196 -7.37 -14.43 13.36
C TYR A 196 -6.96 -13.02 13.74
N GLY A 197 -6.19 -12.87 14.82
CA GLY A 197 -5.79 -11.57 15.32
C GLY A 197 -6.87 -10.86 16.13
N ASP A 198 -6.64 -9.60 16.45
CA ASP A 198 -7.49 -8.77 17.28
C ASP A 198 -8.07 -7.60 16.50
N ARG A 199 -9.37 -7.34 16.69
CA ARG A 199 -10.05 -6.15 16.18
C ARG A 199 -10.34 -5.21 17.34
N ASN A 200 -9.50 -4.21 17.51
CA ASN A 200 -9.60 -3.24 18.59
C ASN A 200 -10.28 -1.93 18.15
N GLU A 201 -10.44 -1.73 16.85
CA GLU A 201 -11.21 -0.63 16.26
C GLU A 201 -12.01 -1.09 15.04
N LYS A 202 -13.02 -0.30 14.65
CA LYS A 202 -13.77 -0.56 13.43
C LYS A 202 -12.93 -0.12 12.22
N GLU A 203 -12.93 -0.93 11.18
CA GLU A 203 -12.22 -0.62 9.93
C GLU A 203 -12.68 0.72 9.35
N CYS A 204 -11.75 1.61 9.10
CA CYS A 204 -11.97 2.93 8.55
C CYS A 204 -12.01 2.91 7.01
N SER A 205 -12.97 2.19 6.45
CA SER A 205 -13.17 2.03 5.01
C SER A 205 -13.90 3.22 4.38
N PRO A 206 -13.80 3.42 3.05
CA PRO A 206 -14.62 4.38 2.32
C PRO A 206 -16.11 4.07 2.45
N HIS A 207 -16.94 5.12 2.44
CA HIS A 207 -18.40 4.93 2.39
C HIS A 207 -18.89 4.40 1.03
N ILE A 208 -18.10 4.58 -0.01
CA ILE A 208 -18.42 4.12 -1.36
C ILE A 208 -17.67 2.82 -1.65
N ASN A 209 -18.44 1.75 -1.87
CA ASN A 209 -17.90 0.53 -2.43
C ASN A 209 -17.84 0.68 -3.96
N SER A 210 -16.64 0.65 -4.52
CA SER A 210 -16.42 0.82 -5.96
C SER A 210 -16.50 -0.48 -6.76
N GLY A 211 -16.64 -1.63 -6.08
CA GLY A 211 -16.66 -2.95 -6.69
C GLY A 211 -15.28 -3.53 -6.99
N MET A 212 -14.21 -3.01 -6.38
CA MET A 212 -12.86 -3.55 -6.59
C MET A 212 -12.75 -5.00 -6.17
N PHE A 213 -13.29 -5.37 -5.01
CA PHE A 213 -13.27 -6.75 -4.54
C PHE A 213 -14.03 -7.71 -5.46
N ALA A 214 -15.23 -7.32 -5.92
CA ALA A 214 -15.99 -8.11 -6.89
C ALA A 214 -15.17 -8.34 -8.17
N ASN A 215 -14.45 -7.31 -8.63
CA ASN A 215 -13.60 -7.40 -9.81
C ASN A 215 -12.40 -8.33 -9.62
N MET A 216 -11.80 -8.35 -8.40
CA MET A 216 -10.75 -9.32 -8.04
C MET A 216 -11.27 -10.76 -8.10
N LEU A 217 -12.49 -11.00 -7.59
CA LEU A 217 -13.12 -12.33 -7.66
C LEU A 217 -13.40 -12.76 -9.10
N GLU A 218 -13.85 -11.84 -9.95
CA GLU A 218 -14.12 -12.11 -11.37
C GLU A 218 -12.84 -12.41 -12.16
N CYS A 219 -11.73 -11.73 -11.86
CA CYS A 219 -10.42 -12.01 -12.45
C CYS A 219 -9.81 -13.33 -11.93
N GLY A 220 -10.09 -13.71 -10.71
CA GLY A 220 -9.70 -14.99 -10.10
C GLY A 220 -8.22 -15.16 -9.83
N ASP A 221 -7.45 -14.08 -9.78
CA ASP A 221 -6.00 -14.08 -9.56
C ASP A 221 -5.61 -13.72 -8.13
N VAL A 222 -6.35 -12.81 -7.45
CA VAL A 222 -6.01 -12.32 -6.12
C VAL A 222 -6.38 -13.34 -5.04
N MET A 223 -5.38 -13.77 -4.29
CA MET A 223 -5.49 -14.73 -3.18
C MET A 223 -5.55 -14.06 -1.82
N GLY A 224 -5.06 -12.83 -1.70
CA GLY A 224 -5.00 -12.08 -0.46
C GLY A 224 -4.89 -10.58 -0.72
N VAL A 225 -5.50 -9.81 0.20
CA VAL A 225 -5.45 -8.35 0.21
C VAL A 225 -4.90 -7.90 1.55
N PHE A 226 -3.90 -7.02 1.53
CA PHE A 226 -3.23 -6.48 2.70
C PHE A 226 -3.50 -4.98 2.77
N ALA A 227 -4.00 -4.51 3.89
CA ALA A 227 -4.28 -3.11 4.15
C ALA A 227 -3.48 -2.61 5.36
N GLY A 228 -3.21 -1.30 5.41
CA GLY A 228 -2.75 -0.58 6.58
C GLY A 228 -3.89 0.21 7.23
N HIS A 229 -3.64 1.48 7.58
CA HIS A 229 -4.59 2.50 7.98
C HIS A 229 -5.14 2.38 9.40
N ASP A 230 -5.68 1.24 9.78
CA ASP A 230 -6.17 0.99 11.14
C ASP A 230 -4.97 0.63 12.04
N HIS A 231 -4.83 1.31 13.19
CA HIS A 231 -3.57 1.28 13.94
C HIS A 231 -3.51 0.19 15.01
N VAL A 232 -4.65 -0.38 15.38
CA VAL A 232 -4.77 -1.33 16.49
C VAL A 232 -5.52 -2.61 16.11
N ASN A 233 -5.65 -2.86 14.82
CA ASN A 233 -6.13 -4.13 14.26
C ASN A 233 -4.94 -4.94 13.74
N ASP A 234 -4.96 -6.28 13.87
CA ASP A 234 -3.93 -7.18 13.38
C ASP A 234 -4.50 -8.51 12.83
#